data_10b548d74941438f616c86f9822b2978
#
_entry.id   10b548d74941438f616c86f9822b2978
#
_cell.length_a   1.000
_cell.length_b   1.000
_cell.length_c   1.000
_cell.angle_alpha   90.00
_cell.angle_beta   90.00
_cell.angle_gamma   90.00
#
_symmetry.space_group_name_H-M   'P 1'
#
loop_
_entity.id
_entity.type
_entity.pdbx_description
1 polymer ?
#
loop_
_entity_poly.entity_id
_entity_poly.type
_entity_poly.pdbx_seq_one_letter_code
_entity_poly.pdbx_strand_id
1 'polypeptide(L)'
;MNRVVEILAPAGSMECLQAAIAAGADAVYLGGTRFGARAYAQNLSEEDMVQAIEYVHIHGRKIYMTVNTLLKDREMEELYAYLLPYYRAGLDGVIVQDIGAVKFIREHFPKMPVHASTQMTITNTLGADHIKQYGITRVVPARELSLGEIRDMKRQTGLEMECFVHGALCYCYSGQCLLSSMIGGRSGNRGQCAQPCRLPYQIDGKKPADLMSLKDLCTIDILPELIDAGG
;
A
#
# COMPACT_ATOMS: atom_id res chain seq x y z
N MET A 1 19.78 3.14 -21.18
CA MET A 1 19.74 2.19 -20.06
C MET A 1 18.33 1.63 -20.00
N ASN A 2 18.16 0.32 -20.12
CA ASN A 2 16.85 -0.29 -19.88
C ASN A 2 16.51 -0.06 -18.40
N ARG A 3 15.52 0.78 -18.11
CA ARG A 3 14.96 0.87 -16.75
C ARG A 3 14.29 -0.46 -16.44
N VAL A 4 14.70 -1.09 -15.37
CA VAL A 4 14.01 -2.27 -14.84
C VAL A 4 12.83 -1.73 -14.03
N VAL A 5 11.62 -1.95 -14.53
CA VAL A 5 10.35 -1.61 -13.83
C VAL A 5 9.88 -2.85 -13.11
N GLU A 6 9.53 -2.71 -11.83
CA GLU A 6 8.97 -3.79 -11.02
C GLU A 6 7.43 -3.75 -11.13
N ILE A 7 6.85 -4.81 -11.66
CA ILE A 7 5.39 -4.98 -11.68
C ILE A 7 4.95 -5.58 -10.35
N LEU A 8 4.27 -4.76 -9.53
CA LEU A 8 3.76 -5.14 -8.23
C LEU A 8 2.25 -5.46 -8.30
N ALA A 9 1.88 -6.69 -8.01
CA ALA A 9 0.50 -7.15 -8.02
C ALA A 9 -0.08 -7.33 -6.61
N PRO A 10 -1.37 -7.00 -6.38
CA PRO A 10 -2.05 -7.31 -5.13
C PRO A 10 -2.35 -8.81 -5.03
N ALA A 11 -2.24 -9.37 -3.82
CA ALA A 11 -2.67 -10.73 -3.54
C ALA A 11 -3.53 -10.76 -2.27
N GLY A 12 -4.77 -11.19 -2.37
CA GLY A 12 -5.70 -11.31 -1.25
C GLY A 12 -5.82 -12.72 -0.68
N SER A 13 -5.23 -13.71 -1.36
CA SER A 13 -5.23 -15.13 -0.99
C SER A 13 -4.02 -15.81 -1.62
N MET A 14 -3.72 -17.04 -1.22
CA MET A 14 -2.66 -17.85 -1.85
C MET A 14 -2.95 -18.09 -3.34
N GLU A 15 -4.20 -18.32 -3.71
CA GLU A 15 -4.62 -18.51 -5.10
C GLU A 15 -4.35 -17.24 -5.94
N CYS A 16 -4.72 -16.06 -5.41
CA CYS A 16 -4.43 -14.79 -6.07
C CYS A 16 -2.92 -14.54 -6.23
N LEU A 17 -2.13 -14.92 -5.23
CA LEU A 17 -0.68 -14.82 -5.26
C LEU A 17 -0.10 -15.69 -6.38
N GLN A 18 -0.51 -16.94 -6.43
CA GLN A 18 -0.07 -17.87 -7.46
C GLN A 18 -0.44 -17.39 -8.86
N ALA A 19 -1.66 -16.88 -9.03
CA ALA A 19 -2.12 -16.32 -10.29
C ALA A 19 -1.29 -15.07 -10.70
N ALA A 20 -0.97 -14.19 -9.76
CA ALA A 20 -0.14 -13.01 -10.02
C ALA A 20 1.28 -13.39 -10.47
N ILE A 21 1.91 -14.34 -9.80
CA ILE A 21 3.25 -14.84 -10.17
C ILE A 21 3.21 -15.52 -11.54
N ALA A 22 2.21 -16.35 -11.80
CA ALA A 22 2.04 -17.02 -13.09
C ALA A 22 1.78 -16.03 -14.24
N ALA A 23 1.11 -14.90 -13.94
CA ALA A 23 0.90 -13.82 -14.90
C ALA A 23 2.14 -12.94 -15.14
N GLY A 24 3.25 -13.15 -14.42
CA GLY A 24 4.52 -12.46 -14.64
C GLY A 24 4.79 -11.29 -13.70
N ALA A 25 4.07 -11.16 -12.58
CA ALA A 25 4.40 -10.16 -11.57
C ALA A 25 5.84 -10.34 -11.05
N ASP A 26 6.57 -9.24 -10.88
CA ASP A 26 7.93 -9.23 -10.31
C ASP A 26 7.89 -9.23 -8.78
N ALA A 27 6.83 -8.66 -8.23
CA ALA A 27 6.56 -8.66 -6.80
C ALA A 27 5.07 -8.78 -6.52
N VAL A 28 4.72 -9.26 -5.33
CA VAL A 28 3.35 -9.26 -4.83
C VAL A 28 3.28 -8.54 -3.48
N TYR A 29 2.13 -7.90 -3.20
CA TYR A 29 1.87 -7.38 -1.87
C TYR A 29 0.56 -7.91 -1.32
N LEU A 30 0.54 -8.11 -0.01
CA LEU A 30 -0.63 -8.64 0.68
C LEU A 30 -0.69 -8.15 2.13
N GLY A 31 -1.84 -8.33 2.77
CA GLY A 31 -2.03 -8.07 4.20
C GLY A 31 -1.92 -9.37 4.99
N GLY A 32 -1.39 -9.25 6.20
CA GLY A 32 -1.54 -10.30 7.19
C GLY A 32 -2.84 -10.12 7.99
N THR A 33 -3.02 -10.92 9.01
CA THR A 33 -4.23 -10.92 9.87
C THR A 33 -4.42 -9.63 10.66
N ARG A 34 -3.37 -8.79 10.79
CA ARG A 34 -3.36 -7.57 11.62
C ARG A 34 -2.61 -6.44 10.90
N PHE A 35 -2.83 -5.22 11.36
CA PHE A 35 -2.12 -4.00 10.99
C PHE A 35 -2.22 -3.57 9.51
N GLY A 36 -2.98 -4.29 8.69
CA GLY A 36 -3.19 -3.98 7.29
C GLY A 36 -4.49 -3.21 7.04
N ALA A 37 -4.48 -2.34 6.02
CA ALA A 37 -5.65 -1.56 5.60
C ALA A 37 -6.75 -2.39 4.90
N ARG A 38 -6.62 -3.70 4.86
CA ARG A 38 -7.60 -4.64 4.28
C ARG A 38 -8.10 -5.64 5.31
N ALA A 39 -8.57 -5.14 6.47
CA ALA A 39 -9.00 -5.98 7.60
C ALA A 39 -10.10 -7.01 7.27
N TYR A 40 -10.87 -6.78 6.21
CA TYR A 40 -11.95 -7.68 5.75
C TYR A 40 -11.60 -8.52 4.52
N ALA A 41 -10.36 -8.45 4.01
CA ALA A 41 -9.91 -9.39 2.99
C ALA A 41 -9.67 -10.77 3.60
N GLN A 42 -9.64 -11.80 2.78
CA GLN A 42 -9.15 -13.12 3.18
C GLN A 42 -7.63 -13.02 3.39
N ASN A 43 -7.23 -12.47 4.53
CA ASN A 43 -5.82 -12.36 4.87
C ASN A 43 -5.27 -13.75 5.19
N LEU A 44 -4.01 -13.98 4.80
CA LEU A 44 -3.31 -15.22 5.08
C LEU A 44 -3.09 -15.40 6.59
N SER A 45 -3.17 -16.63 7.08
CA SER A 45 -2.70 -16.99 8.40
C SER A 45 -1.18 -16.77 8.52
N GLU A 46 -0.62 -16.88 9.71
CA GLU A 46 0.84 -16.78 9.89
C GLU A 46 1.57 -17.88 9.11
N GLU A 47 1.06 -19.10 9.18
CA GLU A 47 1.62 -20.26 8.49
C GLU A 47 1.52 -20.11 6.97
N ASP A 48 0.37 -19.69 6.44
CA ASP A 48 0.18 -19.44 5.03
C ASP A 48 1.06 -18.30 4.51
N MET A 49 1.31 -17.27 5.34
CA MET A 49 2.19 -16.18 4.97
C MET A 49 3.64 -16.64 4.82
N VAL A 50 4.13 -17.51 5.71
CA VAL A 50 5.48 -18.09 5.59
C VAL A 50 5.57 -18.93 4.32
N GLN A 51 4.56 -19.76 4.04
CA GLN A 51 4.50 -20.54 2.80
C GLN A 51 4.44 -19.64 1.55
N ALA A 52 3.72 -18.50 1.63
CA ALA A 52 3.66 -17.52 0.55
C ALA A 52 5.04 -16.91 0.26
N ILE A 53 5.81 -16.57 1.30
CA ILE A 53 7.18 -16.05 1.17
C ILE A 53 8.07 -17.10 0.46
N GLU A 54 8.05 -18.34 0.92
CA GLU A 54 8.81 -19.43 0.31
C GLU A 54 8.42 -19.64 -1.16
N TYR A 55 7.12 -19.69 -1.43
CA TYR A 55 6.62 -19.86 -2.80
C TYR A 55 7.09 -18.76 -3.74
N VAL A 56 6.98 -17.51 -3.32
CA VAL A 56 7.40 -16.36 -4.13
C VAL A 56 8.91 -16.37 -4.39
N HIS A 57 9.71 -16.72 -3.39
CA HIS A 57 11.17 -16.80 -3.50
C HIS A 57 11.63 -17.94 -4.43
N ILE A 58 10.97 -19.11 -4.40
CA ILE A 58 11.26 -20.22 -5.34
C ILE A 58 11.08 -19.77 -6.79
N HIS A 59 10.15 -18.83 -7.06
CA HIS A 59 9.93 -18.25 -8.38
C HIS A 59 10.85 -17.04 -8.69
N GLY A 60 11.80 -16.70 -7.80
CA GLY A 60 12.71 -15.57 -7.96
C GLY A 60 12.01 -14.22 -7.92
N ARG A 61 10.89 -14.11 -7.21
CA ARG A 61 10.06 -12.92 -7.08
C ARG A 61 10.12 -12.37 -5.66
N LYS A 62 9.55 -11.17 -5.44
CA LYS A 62 9.53 -10.50 -4.14
C LYS A 62 8.13 -10.47 -3.53
N ILE A 63 8.09 -10.36 -2.20
CA ILE A 63 6.84 -10.27 -1.46
C ILE A 63 6.91 -9.16 -0.40
N TYR A 64 5.92 -8.28 -0.40
CA TYR A 64 5.80 -7.18 0.55
C TYR A 64 4.55 -7.34 1.41
N MET A 65 4.65 -6.99 2.68
CA MET A 65 3.52 -7.06 3.61
C MET A 65 3.05 -5.66 4.00
N THR A 66 1.73 -5.45 3.99
CA THR A 66 1.15 -4.19 4.44
C THR A 66 1.04 -4.16 5.97
N VAL A 67 1.65 -3.13 6.57
CA VAL A 67 1.53 -2.71 7.97
C VAL A 67 1.09 -1.24 7.95
N ASN A 68 0.04 -0.96 7.20
CA ASN A 68 -0.31 0.38 6.76
C ASN A 68 -1.59 0.93 7.42
N THR A 69 -1.78 0.63 8.69
CA THR A 69 -2.75 1.29 9.57
C THR A 69 -2.05 2.11 10.64
N LEU A 70 -2.76 3.05 11.26
CA LEU A 70 -2.28 3.75 12.46
C LEU A 70 -2.37 2.82 13.68
N LEU A 71 -1.33 2.81 14.51
CA LEU A 71 -1.20 1.93 15.66
C LEU A 71 -1.34 2.71 16.98
N LYS A 72 -1.96 2.08 17.96
CA LYS A 72 -1.98 2.56 19.36
C LYS A 72 -0.84 1.92 20.14
N ASP A 73 -0.42 2.53 21.24
CA ASP A 73 0.71 2.05 22.04
C ASP A 73 0.63 0.55 22.36
N ARG A 74 -0.52 0.06 22.81
CA ARG A 74 -0.74 -1.36 23.07
C ARG A 74 -0.56 -2.28 21.86
N GLU A 75 -0.79 -1.75 20.66
CA GLU A 75 -0.62 -2.48 19.39
C GLU A 75 0.84 -2.49 18.96
N MET A 76 1.58 -1.44 19.32
CA MET A 76 3.02 -1.38 19.12
C MET A 76 3.77 -2.46 19.91
N GLU A 77 3.32 -2.77 21.14
CA GLU A 77 3.89 -3.84 21.96
C GLU A 77 3.82 -5.21 21.26
N GLU A 78 2.79 -5.44 20.45
CA GLU A 78 2.57 -6.70 19.75
C GLU A 78 3.28 -6.76 18.38
N LEU A 79 3.74 -5.63 17.86
CA LEU A 79 4.30 -5.52 16.51
C LEU A 79 5.58 -6.36 16.33
N TYR A 80 6.42 -6.47 17.37
CA TYR A 80 7.63 -7.28 17.31
C TYR A 80 7.31 -8.77 17.09
N ALA A 81 6.46 -9.32 17.94
CA ALA A 81 6.08 -10.73 17.86
C ALA A 81 5.38 -11.05 16.54
N TYR A 82 4.58 -10.10 16.04
CA TYR A 82 3.87 -10.23 14.77
C TYR A 82 4.81 -10.25 13.55
N LEU A 83 5.84 -9.39 13.51
CA LEU A 83 6.73 -9.29 12.35
C LEU A 83 7.86 -10.32 12.36
N LEU A 84 8.24 -10.82 13.52
CA LEU A 84 9.43 -11.67 13.68
C LEU A 84 9.40 -12.95 12.81
N PRO A 85 8.30 -13.71 12.72
CA PRO A 85 8.23 -14.90 11.88
C PRO A 85 8.50 -14.58 10.41
N TYR A 86 7.89 -13.52 9.89
CA TYR A 86 8.02 -13.11 8.49
C TYR A 86 9.41 -12.56 8.17
N TYR A 87 9.99 -11.79 9.09
CA TYR A 87 11.37 -11.34 8.97
C TYR A 87 12.36 -12.51 8.89
N ARG A 88 12.14 -13.54 9.72
CA ARG A 88 12.96 -14.77 9.69
C ARG A 88 12.75 -15.60 8.42
N ALA A 89 11.56 -15.58 7.87
CA ALA A 89 11.24 -16.23 6.60
C ALA A 89 11.81 -15.48 5.37
N GLY A 90 12.35 -14.26 5.58
CA GLY A 90 12.99 -13.48 4.52
C GLY A 90 12.04 -12.52 3.79
N LEU A 91 10.96 -12.05 4.43
CA LEU A 91 10.07 -11.04 3.84
C LEU A 91 10.86 -9.87 3.24
N ASP A 92 10.59 -9.52 1.98
CA ASP A 92 11.37 -8.54 1.20
C ASP A 92 11.13 -7.08 1.60
N GLY A 93 10.06 -6.80 2.34
CA GLY A 93 9.79 -5.47 2.86
C GLY A 93 8.38 -5.30 3.41
N VAL A 94 8.17 -4.16 4.06
CA VAL A 94 6.88 -3.77 4.62
C VAL A 94 6.42 -2.41 4.09
N ILE A 95 5.12 -2.29 3.82
CA ILE A 95 4.47 -1.05 3.39
C ILE A 95 3.79 -0.44 4.60
N VAL A 96 4.27 0.72 5.08
CA VAL A 96 3.93 1.27 6.40
C VAL A 96 3.31 2.66 6.27
N GLN A 97 2.34 2.98 7.13
CA GLN A 97 1.74 4.31 7.24
C GLN A 97 2.19 5.04 8.51
N ASP A 98 2.27 4.34 9.63
CA ASP A 98 2.52 4.91 10.95
C ASP A 98 3.99 5.24 11.15
N ILE A 99 4.32 6.49 11.49
CA ILE A 99 5.72 6.93 11.70
C ILE A 99 6.36 6.24 12.92
N GLY A 100 5.56 5.97 13.97
CA GLY A 100 6.03 5.21 15.13
C GLY A 100 6.38 3.79 14.75
N ALA A 101 5.56 3.15 13.90
CA ALA A 101 5.85 1.83 13.36
C ALA A 101 7.11 1.83 12.46
N VAL A 102 7.32 2.86 11.64
CA VAL A 102 8.57 3.02 10.86
C VAL A 102 9.78 3.02 11.79
N LYS A 103 9.76 3.88 12.83
CA LYS A 103 10.84 3.95 13.81
C LYS A 103 11.08 2.59 14.47
N PHE A 104 10.02 1.98 14.97
CA PHE A 104 10.07 0.67 15.63
C PHE A 104 10.69 -0.41 14.73
N ILE A 105 10.24 -0.50 13.47
CA ILE A 105 10.74 -1.49 12.51
C ILE A 105 12.23 -1.26 12.22
N ARG A 106 12.66 -0.02 12.06
CA ARG A 106 14.07 0.31 11.84
C ARG A 106 14.97 -0.07 13.01
N GLU A 107 14.48 0.06 14.24
CA GLU A 107 15.21 -0.29 15.46
C GLU A 107 15.32 -1.81 15.67
N HIS A 108 14.24 -2.55 15.41
CA HIS A 108 14.16 -3.99 15.73
C HIS A 108 14.45 -4.91 14.54
N PHE A 109 14.20 -4.43 13.31
CA PHE A 109 14.39 -5.17 12.06
C PHE A 109 15.24 -4.35 11.06
N PRO A 110 16.51 -4.07 11.37
CA PRO A 110 17.32 -3.09 10.63
C PRO A 110 17.55 -3.44 9.15
N LYS A 111 17.43 -4.72 8.79
CA LYS A 111 17.58 -5.18 7.40
C LYS A 111 16.24 -5.22 6.62
N MET A 112 15.09 -4.97 7.28
CA MET A 112 13.80 -4.95 6.64
C MET A 112 13.62 -3.67 5.81
N PRO A 113 13.47 -3.73 4.49
CA PRO A 113 13.08 -2.56 3.69
C PRO A 113 11.72 -2.01 4.13
N VAL A 114 11.60 -0.69 4.19
CA VAL A 114 10.37 0.00 4.57
C VAL A 114 9.94 0.91 3.43
N HIS A 115 8.71 0.71 2.94
CA HIS A 115 8.09 1.51 1.91
C HIS A 115 7.00 2.39 2.54
N ALA A 116 6.98 3.67 2.19
CA ALA A 116 5.92 4.57 2.63
C ALA A 116 4.62 4.26 1.88
N SER A 117 3.59 3.86 2.61
CA SER A 117 2.25 3.64 2.05
C SER A 117 1.66 4.90 1.45
N THR A 118 0.81 4.77 0.43
CA THR A 118 -0.03 5.89 -0.05
C THR A 118 -0.90 6.49 1.07
N GLN A 119 -1.20 5.72 2.10
CA GLN A 119 -1.94 6.20 3.28
C GLN A 119 -1.13 7.16 4.16
N MET A 120 0.20 7.25 3.98
CA MET A 120 1.04 8.27 4.60
C MET A 120 0.82 9.65 3.97
N THR A 121 0.13 9.72 2.85
CA THR A 121 -0.29 10.95 2.14
C THR A 121 0.89 11.85 1.78
N ILE A 122 1.92 11.26 1.16
CA ILE A 122 3.08 12.03 0.70
C ILE A 122 2.72 12.72 -0.61
N THR A 123 2.63 14.06 -0.56
CA THR A 123 2.16 14.91 -1.66
C THR A 123 3.22 15.88 -2.19
N ASN A 124 4.40 15.91 -1.58
CA ASN A 124 5.45 16.84 -2.00
C ASN A 124 6.85 16.30 -1.68
N THR A 125 7.84 16.88 -2.34
CA THR A 125 9.25 16.48 -2.23
C THR A 125 9.82 16.65 -0.82
N LEU A 126 9.45 17.72 -0.11
CA LEU A 126 9.95 17.94 1.26
C LEU A 126 9.46 16.86 2.22
N GLY A 127 8.19 16.44 2.08
CA GLY A 127 7.65 15.32 2.85
C GLY A 127 8.37 14.01 2.54
N ALA A 128 8.61 13.73 1.25
CA ALA A 128 9.35 12.54 0.82
C ALA A 128 10.81 12.55 1.32
N ASP A 129 11.50 13.69 1.26
CA ASP A 129 12.86 13.83 1.76
C ASP A 129 12.92 13.70 3.29
N HIS A 130 11.92 14.24 3.98
CA HIS A 130 11.83 14.11 5.43
C HIS A 130 11.69 12.65 5.87
N ILE A 131 10.84 11.85 5.24
CA ILE A 131 10.68 10.44 5.62
C ILE A 131 11.87 9.57 5.22
N LYS A 132 12.65 9.96 4.21
CA LYS A 132 13.87 9.28 3.80
C LYS A 132 14.89 9.15 4.94
N GLN A 133 15.00 10.16 5.81
CA GLN A 133 15.91 10.13 6.97
C GLN A 133 15.57 9.02 7.98
N TYR A 134 14.34 8.48 7.95
CA TYR A 134 13.96 7.32 8.75
C TYR A 134 14.24 5.98 8.05
N GLY A 135 15.01 6.01 6.96
CA GLY A 135 15.41 4.80 6.24
C GLY A 135 14.33 4.21 5.33
N ILE A 136 13.33 5.00 4.95
CA ILE A 136 12.39 4.63 3.90
C ILE A 136 13.10 4.63 2.56
N THR A 137 12.90 3.58 1.76
CA THR A 137 13.59 3.37 0.47
C THR A 137 12.68 3.62 -0.72
N ARG A 138 11.36 3.46 -0.53
CA ARG A 138 10.33 3.60 -1.58
C ARG A 138 9.15 4.39 -1.04
N VAL A 139 8.56 5.20 -1.90
CA VAL A 139 7.34 5.97 -1.61
C VAL A 139 6.25 5.56 -2.59
N VAL A 140 5.07 5.25 -2.05
CA VAL A 140 3.83 5.22 -2.82
C VAL A 140 3.18 6.60 -2.69
N PRO A 141 3.40 7.51 -3.65
CA PRO A 141 2.92 8.88 -3.54
C PRO A 141 1.39 8.94 -3.51
N ALA A 142 0.86 10.04 -3.02
CA ALA A 142 -0.58 10.28 -3.10
C ALA A 142 -1.03 10.29 -4.57
N ARG A 143 -2.21 9.73 -4.83
CA ARG A 143 -2.75 9.55 -6.20
C ARG A 143 -3.13 10.86 -6.88
N GLU A 144 -3.13 11.94 -6.14
CA GLU A 144 -3.43 13.30 -6.58
C GLU A 144 -2.24 13.97 -7.31
N LEU A 145 -1.03 13.38 -7.25
CA LEU A 145 0.14 13.93 -7.90
C LEU A 145 0.10 13.72 -9.41
N SER A 146 0.48 14.77 -10.12
CA SER A 146 0.75 14.70 -11.56
C SER A 146 2.07 13.98 -11.88
N LEU A 147 2.24 13.52 -13.13
CA LEU A 147 3.49 12.91 -13.59
C LEU A 147 4.70 13.83 -13.41
N GLY A 148 4.49 15.17 -13.55
CA GLY A 148 5.53 16.17 -13.33
C GLY A 148 6.01 16.18 -11.88
N GLU A 149 5.07 16.19 -10.93
CA GLU A 149 5.37 16.18 -9.50
C GLU A 149 6.06 14.87 -9.06
N ILE A 150 5.64 13.72 -9.60
CA ILE A 150 6.29 12.41 -9.35
C ILE A 150 7.73 12.44 -9.86
N ARG A 151 7.95 12.95 -11.08
CA ARG A 151 9.30 13.09 -11.68
C ARG A 151 10.20 13.99 -10.84
N ASP A 152 9.67 15.11 -10.36
CA ASP A 152 10.43 16.06 -9.55
C ASP A 152 10.75 15.45 -8.17
N MET A 153 9.81 14.76 -7.55
CA MET A 153 10.03 14.04 -6.29
C MET A 153 11.11 12.97 -6.46
N LYS A 154 11.02 12.14 -7.48
CA LYS A 154 12.04 11.12 -7.82
C LYS A 154 13.42 11.73 -8.00
N ARG A 155 13.51 12.79 -8.82
CA ARG A 155 14.79 13.46 -9.13
C ARG A 155 15.45 14.08 -7.91
N GLN A 156 14.67 14.71 -7.04
CA GLN A 156 15.21 15.45 -5.89
C GLN A 156 15.53 14.54 -4.70
N THR A 157 14.74 13.49 -4.47
CA THR A 157 14.95 12.61 -3.32
C THR A 157 15.79 11.38 -3.64
N GLY A 158 15.77 10.92 -4.90
CA GLY A 158 16.38 9.64 -5.30
C GLY A 158 15.65 8.41 -4.77
N LEU A 159 14.52 8.57 -4.08
CA LEU A 159 13.69 7.44 -3.59
C LEU A 159 13.08 6.68 -4.78
N GLU A 160 12.79 5.40 -4.58
CA GLU A 160 11.96 4.64 -5.51
C GLU A 160 10.52 5.17 -5.43
N MET A 161 9.87 5.30 -6.59
CA MET A 161 8.44 5.66 -6.68
C MET A 161 7.65 4.43 -7.06
N GLU A 162 6.54 4.18 -6.36
CA GLU A 162 5.60 3.12 -6.65
C GLU A 162 4.25 3.76 -6.98
N CYS A 163 3.78 3.59 -8.20
CA CYS A 163 2.57 4.25 -8.68
C CYS A 163 1.46 3.25 -9.00
N PHE A 164 0.23 3.57 -8.65
CA PHE A 164 -0.92 2.78 -9.07
C PHE A 164 -1.15 2.98 -10.57
N VAL A 165 -1.29 1.88 -11.29
CA VAL A 165 -1.57 1.86 -12.73
C VAL A 165 -2.98 1.38 -13.04
N HIS A 166 -3.59 0.62 -12.14
CA HIS A 166 -4.94 0.10 -12.29
C HIS A 166 -5.64 -0.10 -10.95
N GLY A 167 -6.95 0.11 -10.90
CA GLY A 167 -7.79 -0.20 -9.75
C GLY A 167 -8.65 0.96 -9.24
N ALA A 168 -9.38 0.71 -8.18
CA ALA A 168 -10.32 1.66 -7.59
C ALA A 168 -9.62 2.89 -7.00
N LEU A 169 -10.17 4.07 -7.28
CA LEU A 169 -9.75 5.33 -6.66
C LEU A 169 -10.55 5.59 -5.38
N CYS A 170 -9.89 6.13 -4.37
CA CYS A 170 -10.54 6.66 -3.18
C CYS A 170 -11.09 8.07 -3.47
N TYR A 171 -12.28 8.37 -2.97
CA TYR A 171 -12.89 9.71 -3.06
C TYR A 171 -12.08 10.77 -2.31
N CYS A 172 -11.40 10.36 -1.25
CA CYS A 172 -10.57 11.20 -0.39
C CYS A 172 -9.10 10.82 -0.55
N TYR A 173 -8.20 11.67 -0.08
CA TYR A 173 -6.81 11.26 0.15
C TYR A 173 -6.77 9.94 0.93
N SER A 174 -5.97 8.99 0.47
CA SER A 174 -5.90 7.66 1.07
C SER A 174 -5.55 7.73 2.56
N GLY A 175 -6.31 7.02 3.40
CA GLY A 175 -6.12 7.00 4.85
C GLY A 175 -6.72 8.20 5.61
N GLN A 176 -7.25 9.23 4.94
CA GLN A 176 -7.74 10.45 5.58
C GLN A 176 -9.27 10.50 5.73
N CYS A 177 -10.00 9.54 5.13
CA CYS A 177 -11.46 9.56 5.12
C CYS A 177 -12.05 9.05 6.43
N LEU A 178 -12.94 9.84 7.03
CA LEU A 178 -13.70 9.47 8.22
C LEU A 178 -15.16 9.07 7.93
N LEU A 179 -15.62 9.12 6.68
CA LEU A 179 -17.03 8.93 6.32
C LEU A 179 -17.58 7.59 6.82
N SER A 180 -16.85 6.50 6.60
CA SER A 180 -17.25 5.17 7.06
C SER A 180 -17.30 5.05 8.59
N SER A 181 -16.43 5.75 9.31
CA SER A 181 -16.44 5.81 10.77
C SER A 181 -17.65 6.56 11.29
N MET A 182 -18.01 7.69 10.66
CA MET A 182 -19.12 8.54 11.07
C MET A 182 -20.49 7.90 10.81
N ILE A 183 -20.65 7.22 9.67
CA ILE A 183 -21.93 6.60 9.29
C ILE A 183 -22.15 5.26 10.00
N GLY A 184 -21.12 4.43 10.13
CA GLY A 184 -21.27 3.04 10.55
C GLY A 184 -20.25 2.55 11.58
N GLY A 185 -19.48 3.44 12.23
CA GLY A 185 -18.48 3.06 13.23
C GLY A 185 -17.30 2.25 12.68
N ARG A 186 -17.16 2.12 11.35
CA ARG A 186 -16.12 1.35 10.68
C ARG A 186 -14.97 2.26 10.23
N SER A 187 -13.82 2.12 10.88
CA SER A 187 -12.66 2.98 10.62
C SER A 187 -12.01 2.65 9.26
N GLY A 188 -12.16 3.55 8.29
CA GLY A 188 -11.56 3.39 6.96
C GLY A 188 -10.04 3.41 6.96
N ASN A 189 -9.43 4.24 7.83
CA ASN A 189 -7.97 4.32 7.99
C ASN A 189 -7.38 3.17 8.82
N ARG A 190 -8.22 2.26 9.29
CA ARG A 190 -7.83 1.00 9.94
C ARG A 190 -8.30 -0.23 9.15
N GLY A 191 -8.48 -0.08 7.85
CA GLY A 191 -8.83 -1.16 6.95
C GLY A 191 -10.28 -1.61 6.96
N GLN A 192 -11.18 -0.89 7.64
CA GLN A 192 -12.58 -1.28 7.82
C GLN A 192 -13.54 -0.44 6.98
N CYS A 193 -13.07 0.21 5.93
CA CYS A 193 -13.89 1.06 5.08
C CYS A 193 -15.07 0.28 4.48
N ALA A 194 -16.30 0.76 4.74
CA ALA A 194 -17.53 0.22 4.15
C ALA A 194 -17.82 0.74 2.75
N GLN A 195 -16.95 1.58 2.20
CA GLN A 195 -17.09 2.22 0.89
C GLN A 195 -18.41 3.01 0.72
N PRO A 196 -18.84 3.83 1.68
CA PRO A 196 -20.08 4.58 1.57
C PRO A 196 -20.09 5.50 0.35
N CYS A 197 -18.94 6.01 -0.11
CA CYS A 197 -18.86 6.81 -1.34
C CYS A 197 -19.24 6.04 -2.63
N ARG A 198 -19.35 4.71 -2.59
CA ARG A 198 -19.79 3.88 -3.72
C ARG A 198 -21.29 3.60 -3.72
N LEU A 199 -22.01 4.08 -2.72
CA LEU A 199 -23.46 3.94 -2.64
C LEU A 199 -24.16 5.06 -3.44
N PRO A 200 -25.33 4.79 -4.03
CA PRO A 200 -26.14 5.81 -4.65
C PRO A 200 -26.75 6.75 -3.59
N TYR A 201 -26.71 8.04 -3.85
CA TYR A 201 -27.26 9.08 -2.99
C TYR A 201 -28.40 9.84 -3.68
N GLN A 202 -29.38 10.26 -2.90
CA GLN A 202 -30.50 11.06 -3.36
C GLN A 202 -30.38 12.48 -2.83
N ILE A 203 -30.55 13.48 -3.70
CA ILE A 203 -30.60 14.91 -3.35
C ILE A 203 -31.95 15.46 -3.76
N ASP A 204 -32.60 16.16 -2.84
CA ASP A 204 -33.82 16.91 -3.06
C ASP A 204 -34.95 16.12 -3.82
N GLY A 205 -35.14 14.86 -3.45
CA GLY A 205 -36.18 14.02 -4.05
C GLY A 205 -35.90 13.54 -5.48
N LYS A 206 -34.71 13.84 -6.03
CA LYS A 206 -34.27 13.31 -7.34
C LYS A 206 -33.99 11.81 -7.24
N LYS A 207 -33.93 11.13 -8.39
CA LYS A 207 -33.51 9.71 -8.41
C LYS A 207 -32.13 9.53 -7.80
N PRO A 208 -31.91 8.43 -7.04
CA PRO A 208 -30.59 8.08 -6.54
C PRO A 208 -29.55 8.02 -7.67
N ALA A 209 -28.35 8.54 -7.42
CA ALA A 209 -27.24 8.54 -8.36
C ALA A 209 -25.89 8.34 -7.64
N ASP A 210 -24.88 7.90 -8.37
CA ASP A 210 -23.52 7.66 -7.87
C ASP A 210 -22.72 8.96 -7.75
N LEU A 211 -23.13 9.82 -6.82
CA LEU A 211 -22.65 11.19 -6.71
C LEU A 211 -21.19 11.30 -6.26
N MET A 212 -20.71 10.35 -5.46
CA MET A 212 -19.34 10.34 -4.91
C MET A 212 -18.51 9.18 -5.45
N SER A 213 -19.07 8.31 -6.28
CA SER A 213 -18.36 7.17 -6.83
C SER A 213 -17.43 7.62 -7.96
N LEU A 214 -16.13 7.52 -7.72
CA LEU A 214 -15.14 7.77 -8.75
C LEU A 214 -15.08 6.62 -9.75
N LYS A 215 -14.66 6.92 -10.97
CA LYS A 215 -14.25 5.91 -11.94
C LYS A 215 -12.96 5.23 -11.47
N ASP A 216 -12.76 3.98 -11.86
CA ASP A 216 -11.52 3.30 -11.58
C ASP A 216 -10.38 3.87 -12.41
N LEU A 217 -9.17 3.82 -11.83
CA LEU A 217 -7.95 4.21 -12.52
C LEU A 217 -7.58 3.14 -13.56
N CYS A 218 -7.22 3.57 -14.75
CA CYS A 218 -6.52 2.77 -15.73
C CYS A 218 -5.55 3.68 -16.48
N THR A 219 -4.25 3.41 -16.37
CA THR A 219 -3.19 4.24 -16.94
C THR A 219 -2.43 3.51 -18.04
N ILE A 220 -3.01 2.47 -18.63
CA ILE A 220 -2.34 1.66 -19.66
C ILE A 220 -1.87 2.51 -20.85
N ASP A 221 -2.66 3.52 -21.23
CA ASP A 221 -2.38 4.39 -22.37
C ASP A 221 -1.23 5.37 -22.10
N ILE A 222 -0.92 5.65 -20.83
CA ILE A 222 0.15 6.57 -20.40
C ILE A 222 1.25 5.85 -19.60
N LEU A 223 1.32 4.53 -19.71
CA LEU A 223 2.32 3.75 -18.96
C LEU A 223 3.76 4.13 -19.30
N PRO A 224 4.14 4.40 -20.58
CA PRO A 224 5.48 4.88 -20.91
C PRO A 224 5.84 6.18 -20.19
N GLU A 225 4.93 7.16 -20.17
CA GLU A 225 5.12 8.45 -19.51
C GLU A 225 5.25 8.31 -18.00
N LEU A 226 4.51 7.37 -17.40
CA LEU A 226 4.60 7.06 -15.98
C LEU A 226 5.96 6.46 -15.62
N ILE A 227 6.45 5.52 -16.43
CA ILE A 227 7.79 4.93 -16.30
C ILE A 227 8.87 6.00 -16.45
N ASP A 228 8.74 6.91 -17.42
CA ASP A 228 9.66 8.02 -17.61
C ASP A 228 9.63 9.03 -16.45
N ALA A 229 8.51 9.18 -15.79
CA ALA A 229 8.40 9.96 -14.57
C ALA A 229 9.07 9.28 -13.36
N GLY A 230 9.38 7.99 -13.43
CA GLY A 230 10.07 7.23 -12.40
C GLY A 230 9.16 6.34 -11.55
N GLY A 231 7.91 6.16 -12.01
CA GLY A 231 6.93 5.22 -11.44
C GLY A 231 7.21 3.78 -11.83
#